data_efaa935ab92757ae1ec4bb559ee75511
#
_entry.id   efaa935ab92757ae1ec4bb559ee75511
#
_cell.length_a   1.000
_cell.length_b   1.000
_cell.length_c   1.000
_cell.angle_alpha   90.00
_cell.angle_beta   90.00
_cell.angle_gamma   90.00
#
_symmetry.space_group_name_H-M   'P 1'
#
loop_
_entity.id
_entity.type
_entity.pdbx_description
1 polymer ?
#
loop_
_entity_poly.entity_id
_entity_poly.type
_entity_poly.pdbx_seq_one_letter_code
_entity_poly.pdbx_strand_id
1 'polypeptide(L)'
;MKIVFAGTPEFASKHLELLIESDNTILKVLTQPDRKSGRGKKIKFSEVKEVALREGIEVLQPESLKTDEFANTLRELSPDLLLVVAYGIIVPQQILEIPKYGCINIHASLLPRWRGASPMEHAILSGDKKSGITFMKMTKGLDEGPIFETHECSLDADDQLTDLENKLFNLSKKNLIPFLKTVGEKNKLINQKDRDATFAPKISKEFLQIRWNQETADEVVRKINALGSK
;
A
#
# COMPACT_ATOMS: atom_id res chain seq x y z
N MET A 1 0.38 7.83 19.16
CA MET A 1 0.09 6.39 18.96
C MET A 1 1.40 5.66 18.69
N LYS A 2 1.59 4.45 19.23
CA LYS A 2 2.76 3.58 18.93
C LYS A 2 2.49 2.77 17.68
N ILE A 3 3.21 3.02 16.60
CA ILE A 3 2.97 2.41 15.28
C ILE A 3 4.17 1.55 14.89
N VAL A 4 3.89 0.34 14.40
CA VAL A 4 4.80 -0.41 13.53
C VAL A 4 4.37 -0.12 12.10
N PHE A 5 5.30 0.32 11.26
CA PHE A 5 5.02 0.63 9.86
C PHE A 5 5.50 -0.51 8.95
N ALA A 6 4.73 -0.88 7.95
CA ALA A 6 5.09 -1.89 6.96
C ALA A 6 4.91 -1.36 5.54
N GLY A 7 5.99 -1.30 4.77
CA GLY A 7 5.96 -0.78 3.41
C GLY A 7 7.24 -1.10 2.64
N THR A 8 7.25 -0.87 1.32
CA THR A 8 8.43 -1.18 0.51
C THR A 8 8.79 -0.07 -0.50
N PRO A 9 7.92 0.31 -1.50
CA PRO A 9 8.28 1.26 -2.56
C PRO A 9 8.20 2.71 -2.10
N GLU A 10 8.57 3.62 -3.01
CA GLU A 10 8.55 5.08 -2.80
C GLU A 10 7.19 5.59 -2.30
N PHE A 11 6.08 5.07 -2.83
CA PHE A 11 4.75 5.42 -2.33
C PHE A 11 4.63 5.17 -0.82
N ALA A 12 5.16 4.06 -0.31
CA ALA A 12 5.17 3.75 1.11
C ALA A 12 6.16 4.62 1.90
N SER A 13 7.33 4.94 1.34
CA SER A 13 8.33 5.76 2.04
C SER A 13 7.82 7.18 2.31
N LYS A 14 7.08 7.77 1.36
CA LYS A 14 6.41 9.06 1.56
C LYS A 14 5.39 9.03 2.72
N HIS A 15 4.70 7.91 2.94
CA HIS A 15 3.80 7.74 4.08
C HIS A 15 4.55 7.59 5.40
N LEU A 16 5.70 6.90 5.38
CA LEU A 16 6.57 6.81 6.55
C LEU A 16 7.08 8.20 6.96
N GLU A 17 7.54 9.02 6.01
CA GLU A 17 7.98 10.40 6.28
C GLU A 17 6.85 11.22 6.91
N LEU A 18 5.63 11.15 6.36
CA LEU A 18 4.46 11.83 6.93
C LEU A 18 4.16 11.40 8.38
N LEU A 19 4.37 10.12 8.71
CA LEU A 19 4.19 9.63 10.08
C LEU A 19 5.29 10.11 11.03
N ILE A 20 6.53 10.16 10.57
CA ILE A 20 7.68 10.65 11.34
C ILE A 20 7.52 12.15 11.69
N GLU A 21 6.98 12.94 10.76
CA GLU A 21 6.68 14.36 10.98
C GLU A 21 5.50 14.59 11.94
N SER A 22 4.78 13.55 12.34
CA SER A 22 3.61 13.65 13.22
C SER A 22 3.94 13.32 14.67
N ASP A 23 2.95 13.51 15.57
CA ASP A 23 3.06 13.16 17.00
C ASP A 23 3.02 11.64 17.27
N ASN A 24 3.15 10.79 16.24
CA ASN A 24 3.16 9.36 16.39
C ASN A 24 4.58 8.84 16.67
N THR A 25 4.67 7.74 17.42
CA THR A 25 5.93 7.07 17.70
C THR A 25 6.06 5.86 16.77
N ILE A 26 7.04 5.85 15.89
CA ILE A 26 7.34 4.70 15.04
C ILE A 26 8.28 3.77 15.80
N LEU A 27 7.75 2.60 16.20
CA LEU A 27 8.52 1.62 16.99
C LEU A 27 9.54 0.87 16.15
N LYS A 28 9.13 0.40 14.97
CA LYS A 28 9.91 -0.37 14.00
C LYS A 28 9.33 -0.17 12.60
N VAL A 29 10.15 -0.40 11.62
CA VAL A 29 9.77 -0.41 10.21
C VAL A 29 9.98 -1.79 9.62
N LEU A 30 8.94 -2.33 8.97
CA LEU A 30 8.99 -3.56 8.20
C LEU A 30 9.11 -3.23 6.72
N THR A 31 10.06 -3.85 6.03
CA THR A 31 10.17 -3.77 4.57
C THR A 31 10.63 -5.11 4.00
N GLN A 32 10.46 -5.29 2.69
CA GLN A 32 10.95 -6.52 2.05
C GLN A 32 12.48 -6.64 2.15
N PRO A 33 13.01 -7.88 2.17
CA PRO A 33 14.45 -8.11 2.14
C PRO A 33 15.13 -7.43 0.95
N ASP A 34 16.36 -6.99 1.16
CA ASP A 34 17.17 -6.36 0.12
C ASP A 34 17.36 -7.32 -1.06
N ARG A 35 17.25 -6.79 -2.26
CA ARG A 35 17.38 -7.57 -3.50
C ARG A 35 18.45 -7.00 -4.39
N LYS A 36 19.15 -7.90 -5.08
CA LYS A 36 20.06 -7.50 -6.15
C LYS A 36 19.25 -6.92 -7.31
N SER A 37 19.56 -5.70 -7.72
CA SER A 37 18.83 -4.96 -8.75
C SER A 37 19.79 -4.37 -9.79
N GLY A 38 19.26 -4.14 -11.01
CA GLY A 38 19.98 -3.51 -12.11
C GLY A 38 21.04 -4.38 -12.79
N ARG A 39 21.68 -3.85 -13.85
CA ARG A 39 22.70 -4.54 -14.67
C ARG A 39 23.95 -4.96 -13.89
N GLY A 40 24.26 -4.32 -12.76
CA GLY A 40 25.42 -4.62 -11.91
C GLY A 40 25.10 -5.54 -10.72
N LYS A 41 23.87 -6.04 -10.57
CA LYS A 41 23.43 -6.88 -9.43
C LYS A 41 23.83 -6.30 -8.05
N LYS A 42 23.91 -4.97 -7.92
CA LYS A 42 24.17 -4.32 -6.64
C LYS A 42 22.95 -4.49 -5.73
N ILE A 43 23.21 -4.65 -4.44
CA ILE A 43 22.15 -4.65 -3.43
C ILE A 43 21.51 -3.26 -3.46
N LYS A 44 20.19 -3.20 -3.70
CA LYS A 44 19.39 -1.98 -3.59
C LYS A 44 18.51 -2.10 -2.35
N PHE A 45 18.56 -1.10 -1.47
CA PHE A 45 17.62 -0.96 -0.36
C PHE A 45 16.26 -0.55 -0.90
N SER A 46 15.21 -0.87 -0.16
CA SER A 46 13.90 -0.30 -0.43
C SER A 46 13.90 1.18 -0.02
N GLU A 47 13.09 1.98 -0.68
CA GLU A 47 12.95 3.40 -0.36
C GLU A 47 12.51 3.60 1.10
N VAL A 48 11.67 2.70 1.61
CA VAL A 48 11.26 2.68 3.03
C VAL A 48 12.46 2.42 3.96
N LYS A 49 13.37 1.50 3.60
CA LYS A 49 14.58 1.25 4.40
C LYS A 49 15.51 2.47 4.41
N GLU A 50 15.67 3.13 3.28
CA GLU A 50 16.52 4.33 3.19
C GLU A 50 16.01 5.44 4.12
N VAL A 51 14.69 5.69 4.14
CA VAL A 51 14.06 6.64 5.07
C VAL A 51 14.27 6.20 6.51
N ALA A 52 13.98 4.94 6.85
CA ALA A 52 14.09 4.47 8.23
C ALA A 52 15.52 4.58 8.78
N LEU A 53 16.54 4.23 7.97
CA LEU A 53 17.94 4.35 8.36
C LEU A 53 18.37 5.81 8.55
N ARG A 54 17.91 6.71 7.70
CA ARG A 54 18.18 8.15 7.81
C ARG A 54 17.64 8.73 9.12
N GLU A 55 16.46 8.25 9.54
CA GLU A 55 15.78 8.71 10.75
C GLU A 55 16.14 7.89 12.01
N GLY A 56 17.10 6.96 11.91
CA GLY A 56 17.54 6.14 13.03
C GLY A 56 16.49 5.13 13.54
N ILE A 57 15.52 4.77 12.71
CA ILE A 57 14.46 3.80 13.05
C ILE A 57 14.92 2.40 12.68
N GLU A 58 14.79 1.46 13.61
CA GLU A 58 15.19 0.07 13.39
C GLU A 58 14.31 -0.60 12.32
N VAL A 59 14.99 -1.29 11.38
CA VAL A 59 14.38 -1.96 10.24
C VAL A 59 14.39 -3.47 10.42
N LEU A 60 13.24 -4.09 10.23
CA LEU A 60 13.07 -5.53 10.18
C LEU A 60 12.75 -5.96 8.74
N GLN A 61 13.45 -6.98 8.24
CA GLN A 61 13.29 -7.48 6.86
C GLN A 61 12.99 -8.99 6.86
N PRO A 62 11.87 -9.42 7.47
CA PRO A 62 11.50 -10.83 7.51
C PRO A 62 11.11 -11.31 6.10
N GLU A 63 11.55 -12.51 5.72
CA GLU A 63 11.07 -13.16 4.50
C GLU A 63 9.61 -13.60 4.62
N SER A 64 9.17 -13.86 5.84
CA SER A 64 7.81 -14.28 6.16
C SER A 64 7.40 -13.80 7.55
N LEU A 65 6.15 -13.38 7.69
CA LEU A 65 5.55 -13.02 8.99
C LEU A 65 4.87 -14.22 9.69
N LYS A 66 5.02 -15.43 9.16
CA LYS A 66 4.34 -16.65 9.69
C LYS A 66 5.08 -17.32 10.85
N THR A 67 6.20 -16.76 11.29
CA THR A 67 7.02 -17.35 12.37
C THR A 67 6.55 -16.90 13.74
N ASP A 68 6.62 -17.80 14.73
CA ASP A 68 6.31 -17.45 16.12
C ASP A 68 7.31 -16.43 16.69
N GLU A 69 8.57 -16.48 16.24
CA GLU A 69 9.60 -15.50 16.60
C GLU A 69 9.15 -14.07 16.25
N PHE A 70 8.68 -13.87 15.02
CA PHE A 70 8.19 -12.54 14.60
C PHE A 70 6.95 -12.12 15.40
N ALA A 71 6.02 -13.05 15.65
CA ALA A 71 4.83 -12.77 16.45
C ALA A 71 5.21 -12.36 17.88
N ASN A 72 6.20 -13.01 18.49
CA ASN A 72 6.70 -12.67 19.82
C ASN A 72 7.37 -11.28 19.82
N THR A 73 8.24 -11.01 18.86
CA THR A 73 8.83 -9.67 18.68
C THR A 73 7.75 -8.58 18.61
N LEU A 74 6.68 -8.81 17.84
CA LEU A 74 5.61 -7.82 17.71
C LEU A 74 4.80 -7.67 19.02
N ARG A 75 4.59 -8.76 19.80
CA ARG A 75 3.94 -8.69 21.11
C ARG A 75 4.78 -7.92 22.13
N GLU A 76 6.09 -8.12 22.15
CA GLU A 76 7.02 -7.39 23.03
C GLU A 76 7.02 -5.88 22.74
N LEU A 77 6.92 -5.50 21.47
CA LEU A 77 6.79 -4.11 21.07
C LEU A 77 5.48 -3.47 21.53
N SER A 78 4.43 -4.28 21.75
CA SER A 78 3.10 -3.82 22.17
C SER A 78 2.60 -2.61 21.37
N PRO A 79 2.52 -2.70 20.02
CA PRO A 79 2.10 -1.58 19.19
C PRO A 79 0.60 -1.29 19.35
N ASP A 80 0.23 -0.03 19.23
CA ASP A 80 -1.17 0.35 19.11
C ASP A 80 -1.73 -0.08 17.74
N LEU A 81 -0.91 0.05 16.69
CA LEU A 81 -1.30 -0.17 15.30
C LEU A 81 -0.16 -0.75 14.46
N LEU A 82 -0.48 -1.66 13.55
CA LEU A 82 0.36 -1.98 12.39
C LEU A 82 -0.23 -1.26 11.16
N LEU A 83 0.47 -0.24 10.67
CA LEU A 83 0.06 0.47 9.46
C LEU A 83 0.80 -0.10 8.24
N VAL A 84 0.05 -0.50 7.23
CA VAL A 84 0.57 -1.18 6.04
C VAL A 84 0.34 -0.31 4.81
N VAL A 85 1.38 -0.12 3.99
CA VAL A 85 1.31 0.60 2.70
C VAL A 85 2.19 -0.12 1.70
N ALA A 86 1.61 -0.75 0.70
CA ALA A 86 2.34 -1.44 -0.37
C ALA A 86 3.51 -2.31 0.13
N TYR A 87 3.28 -3.13 1.15
CA TYR A 87 4.32 -3.94 1.80
C TYR A 87 4.74 -5.15 0.96
N GLY A 88 3.77 -5.81 0.33
CA GLY A 88 3.99 -6.94 -0.58
C GLY A 88 4.29 -8.28 0.11
N ILE A 89 4.14 -8.40 1.43
CA ILE A 89 4.19 -9.66 2.18
C ILE A 89 2.84 -9.86 2.86
N ILE A 90 2.32 -11.07 2.81
CA ILE A 90 1.04 -11.43 3.44
C ILE A 90 1.17 -11.33 4.96
N VAL A 91 0.25 -10.60 5.59
CA VAL A 91 0.13 -10.50 7.05
C VAL A 91 -0.79 -11.62 7.52
N PRO A 92 -0.28 -12.63 8.25
CA PRO A 92 -1.09 -13.75 8.70
C PRO A 92 -2.00 -13.38 9.87
N GLN A 93 -3.07 -14.18 10.07
CA GLN A 93 -4.09 -13.94 11.10
C GLN A 93 -3.49 -13.68 12.48
N GLN A 94 -2.50 -14.47 12.90
CA GLN A 94 -1.84 -14.31 14.20
C GLN A 94 -1.20 -12.93 14.40
N ILE A 95 -0.78 -12.26 13.33
CA ILE A 95 -0.19 -10.92 13.36
C ILE A 95 -1.28 -9.84 13.36
N LEU A 96 -2.39 -10.07 12.62
CA LEU A 96 -3.50 -9.12 12.53
C LEU A 96 -4.13 -8.79 13.91
N GLU A 97 -4.02 -9.70 14.87
CA GLU A 97 -4.65 -9.62 16.20
C GLU A 97 -3.70 -9.08 17.28
N ILE A 98 -2.40 -8.88 17.02
CA ILE A 98 -1.45 -8.44 18.03
C ILE A 98 -1.58 -6.94 18.33
N PRO A 99 -1.62 -6.01 17.35
CA PRO A 99 -1.74 -4.60 17.65
C PRO A 99 -3.09 -4.27 18.31
N LYS A 100 -3.09 -3.37 19.28
CA LYS A 100 -4.29 -2.97 20.04
C LYS A 100 -5.48 -2.60 19.16
N TYR A 101 -5.25 -1.88 18.06
CA TYR A 101 -6.26 -1.47 17.08
C TYR A 101 -6.24 -2.29 15.81
N GLY A 102 -5.44 -3.39 15.80
CA GLY A 102 -5.28 -4.27 14.65
C GLY A 102 -4.34 -3.72 13.59
N CYS A 103 -4.54 -4.17 12.36
CA CYS A 103 -3.75 -3.77 11.20
C CYS A 103 -4.63 -2.96 10.25
N ILE A 104 -4.11 -1.83 9.79
CA ILE A 104 -4.78 -0.94 8.83
C ILE A 104 -3.92 -0.87 7.56
N ASN A 105 -4.55 -1.06 6.41
CA ASN A 105 -3.92 -0.89 5.10
C ASN A 105 -4.41 0.41 4.45
N ILE A 106 -3.46 1.18 3.91
CA ILE A 106 -3.76 2.27 2.97
C ILE A 106 -3.72 1.66 1.57
N HIS A 107 -4.90 1.34 1.03
CA HIS A 107 -5.04 0.73 -0.28
C HIS A 107 -5.21 1.79 -1.36
N ALA A 108 -4.48 1.65 -2.46
CA ALA A 108 -4.40 2.65 -3.52
C ALA A 108 -5.53 2.50 -4.56
N SER A 109 -6.76 2.30 -4.09
CA SER A 109 -7.98 2.30 -4.90
C SER A 109 -9.22 2.64 -4.06
N LEU A 110 -10.35 2.85 -4.74
CA LEU A 110 -11.68 2.95 -4.13
C LEU A 110 -12.26 1.54 -3.97
N LEU A 111 -11.94 0.85 -2.86
CA LEU A 111 -12.47 -0.48 -2.57
C LEU A 111 -14.01 -0.49 -2.54
N PRO A 112 -14.65 -1.57 -3.03
CA PRO A 112 -14.09 -2.89 -3.35
C PRO A 112 -13.48 -3.03 -4.76
N ARG A 113 -13.35 -1.93 -5.51
CA ARG A 113 -12.72 -1.95 -6.82
C ARG A 113 -11.20 -2.08 -6.69
N TRP A 114 -10.60 -2.94 -7.49
CA TRP A 114 -9.16 -3.16 -7.58
C TRP A 114 -8.51 -3.70 -6.29
N ARG A 115 -9.10 -4.73 -5.67
CA ARG A 115 -8.41 -5.51 -4.64
C ARG A 115 -7.16 -6.17 -5.24
N GLY A 116 -6.01 -6.09 -4.55
CA GLY A 116 -4.78 -6.78 -4.98
C GLY A 116 -3.56 -5.89 -5.14
N ALA A 117 -2.58 -6.38 -5.91
CA ALA A 117 -1.20 -5.90 -5.86
C ALA A 117 -0.90 -4.66 -6.73
N SER A 118 -1.73 -4.37 -7.75
CA SER A 118 -1.44 -3.32 -8.75
C SER A 118 -2.67 -2.44 -9.04
N PRO A 119 -3.34 -1.88 -8.01
CA PRO A 119 -4.60 -1.14 -8.18
C PRO A 119 -4.47 0.11 -9.05
N MET A 120 -3.39 0.86 -8.94
CA MET A 120 -3.16 2.09 -9.71
C MET A 120 -3.00 1.81 -11.19
N GLU A 121 -2.18 0.81 -11.54
CA GLU A 121 -1.98 0.40 -12.92
C GLU A 121 -3.28 -0.08 -13.56
N HIS A 122 -4.06 -0.88 -12.83
CA HIS A 122 -5.34 -1.38 -13.34
C HIS A 122 -6.38 -0.27 -13.51
N ALA A 123 -6.39 0.75 -12.65
CA ALA A 123 -7.27 1.91 -12.82
C ALA A 123 -6.98 2.66 -14.13
N ILE A 124 -5.69 2.92 -14.43
CA ILE A 124 -5.28 3.58 -15.69
C ILE A 124 -5.59 2.68 -16.89
N LEU A 125 -5.17 1.40 -16.85
CA LEU A 125 -5.40 0.44 -17.94
C LEU A 125 -6.88 0.32 -18.31
N SER A 126 -7.77 0.37 -17.34
CA SER A 126 -9.22 0.28 -17.54
C SER A 126 -9.86 1.58 -17.97
N GLY A 127 -9.13 2.70 -17.98
CA GLY A 127 -9.65 4.01 -18.32
C GLY A 127 -10.67 4.53 -17.30
N ASP A 128 -10.47 4.20 -16.03
CA ASP A 128 -11.30 4.72 -14.94
C ASP A 128 -11.25 6.27 -14.95
N LYS A 129 -12.36 6.90 -14.58
CA LYS A 129 -12.44 8.36 -14.49
C LYS A 129 -12.16 8.90 -13.10
N LYS A 130 -12.13 7.99 -12.12
CA LYS A 130 -11.84 8.29 -10.73
C LYS A 130 -10.98 7.20 -10.15
N SER A 131 -10.11 7.57 -9.23
CA SER A 131 -9.37 6.68 -8.36
C SER A 131 -9.36 7.25 -6.94
N GLY A 132 -8.64 6.64 -6.03
CA GLY A 132 -8.56 7.14 -4.65
C GLY A 132 -7.78 6.23 -3.75
N ILE A 133 -7.84 6.55 -2.47
CA ILE A 133 -7.29 5.71 -1.39
C ILE A 133 -8.40 5.21 -0.50
N THR A 134 -8.19 4.05 0.08
CA THR A 134 -9.09 3.46 1.09
C THR A 134 -8.28 3.12 2.34
N PHE A 135 -8.68 3.65 3.49
CA PHE A 135 -8.21 3.19 4.79
C PHE A 135 -9.09 2.02 5.21
N MET A 136 -8.52 0.81 5.27
CA MET A 136 -9.27 -0.40 5.57
C MET A 136 -8.64 -1.20 6.71
N LYS A 137 -9.46 -1.87 7.50
CA LYS A 137 -9.01 -2.86 8.47
C LYS A 137 -8.61 -4.12 7.72
N MET A 138 -7.42 -4.61 7.99
CA MET A 138 -6.96 -5.86 7.37
C MET A 138 -7.64 -7.07 8.00
N THR A 139 -7.95 -8.04 7.15
CA THR A 139 -8.48 -9.37 7.50
C THR A 139 -7.63 -10.44 6.81
N LYS A 140 -7.98 -11.70 6.98
CA LYS A 140 -7.25 -12.83 6.39
C LYS A 140 -7.28 -12.83 4.85
N GLY A 141 -8.36 -12.32 4.26
CA GLY A 141 -8.53 -12.28 2.81
C GLY A 141 -7.89 -11.07 2.16
N LEU A 142 -7.77 -11.12 0.83
CA LEU A 142 -7.07 -10.10 0.05
C LEU A 142 -7.92 -8.83 -0.07
N ASP A 143 -7.53 -7.79 0.63
CA ASP A 143 -8.14 -6.45 0.61
C ASP A 143 -9.68 -6.42 0.72
N GLU A 144 -10.26 -7.42 1.42
CA GLU A 144 -11.71 -7.59 1.63
C GLU A 144 -12.23 -7.04 2.95
N GLY A 145 -11.32 -6.61 3.82
CA GLY A 145 -11.67 -6.13 5.16
C GLY A 145 -12.54 -4.87 5.14
N PRO A 146 -13.20 -4.57 6.26
CA PRO A 146 -14.11 -3.43 6.32
C PRO A 146 -13.36 -2.10 6.19
N ILE A 147 -14.04 -1.13 5.59
CA ILE A 147 -13.52 0.19 5.25
C ILE A 147 -13.81 1.16 6.39
N PHE A 148 -12.79 1.92 6.78
CA PHE A 148 -12.93 3.09 7.65
C PHE A 148 -13.35 4.31 6.83
N GLU A 149 -12.55 4.68 5.83
CA GLU A 149 -12.74 5.88 5.01
C GLU A 149 -12.24 5.63 3.58
N THR A 150 -12.84 6.35 2.63
CA THR A 150 -12.37 6.45 1.24
C THR A 150 -12.23 7.90 0.85
N HIS A 151 -11.19 8.22 0.08
CA HIS A 151 -10.95 9.56 -0.45
C HIS A 151 -10.69 9.45 -1.95
N GLU A 152 -11.46 10.19 -2.76
CA GLU A 152 -11.39 10.10 -4.23
C GLU A 152 -10.66 11.27 -4.88
N CYS A 153 -10.09 11.02 -6.06
CA CYS A 153 -9.60 12.03 -6.99
C CYS A 153 -10.04 11.70 -8.43
N SER A 154 -10.00 12.72 -9.30
CA SER A 154 -10.14 12.49 -10.73
C SER A 154 -8.93 11.75 -11.28
N LEU A 155 -9.17 10.91 -12.29
CA LEU A 155 -8.15 10.27 -13.10
C LEU A 155 -8.35 10.77 -14.53
N ASP A 156 -7.43 11.60 -14.99
CA ASP A 156 -7.48 12.22 -16.30
C ASP A 156 -6.90 11.25 -17.36
N ALA A 157 -7.30 11.42 -18.62
CA ALA A 157 -6.94 10.45 -19.66
C ALA A 157 -5.45 10.41 -20.00
N ASP A 158 -4.73 11.47 -19.67
CA ASP A 158 -3.29 11.65 -19.87
C ASP A 158 -2.46 11.42 -18.60
N ASP A 159 -3.11 11.16 -17.46
CA ASP A 159 -2.40 10.82 -16.23
C ASP A 159 -1.52 9.58 -16.43
N GLN A 160 -0.26 9.71 -16.09
CA GLN A 160 0.68 8.59 -15.95
C GLN A 160 0.59 7.99 -14.56
N LEU A 161 1.24 6.83 -14.35
CA LEU A 161 1.29 6.17 -13.05
C LEU A 161 1.83 7.11 -11.96
N THR A 162 2.87 7.88 -12.26
CA THR A 162 3.47 8.85 -11.33
C THR A 162 2.52 9.99 -10.95
N ASP A 163 1.67 10.43 -11.89
CA ASP A 163 0.68 11.46 -11.62
C ASP A 163 -0.40 10.94 -10.66
N LEU A 164 -0.88 9.72 -10.93
CA LEU A 164 -1.83 9.06 -10.03
C LEU A 164 -1.23 8.82 -8.65
N GLU A 165 0.00 8.29 -8.56
CA GLU A 165 0.70 8.11 -7.26
C GLU A 165 0.75 9.42 -6.47
N ASN A 166 1.08 10.54 -7.12
CA ASN A 166 1.13 11.84 -6.46
C ASN A 166 -0.26 12.33 -6.03
N LYS A 167 -1.31 12.15 -6.87
CA LYS A 167 -2.69 12.45 -6.49
C LYS A 167 -3.11 11.66 -5.26
N LEU A 168 -2.85 10.35 -5.22
CA LEU A 168 -3.19 9.47 -4.10
C LEU A 168 -2.39 9.80 -2.83
N PHE A 169 -1.10 10.09 -2.97
CA PHE A 169 -0.30 10.54 -1.82
C PHE A 169 -0.83 11.85 -1.24
N ASN A 170 -1.22 12.82 -2.07
CA ASN A 170 -1.81 14.07 -1.60
C ASN A 170 -3.12 13.85 -0.83
N LEU A 171 -3.95 12.88 -1.23
CA LEU A 171 -5.12 12.46 -0.44
C LEU A 171 -4.70 11.91 0.92
N SER A 172 -3.68 11.03 0.96
CA SER A 172 -3.14 10.50 2.21
C SER A 172 -2.57 11.59 3.10
N LYS A 173 -1.76 12.50 2.55
CA LYS A 173 -1.16 13.62 3.28
C LYS A 173 -2.20 14.48 3.99
N LYS A 174 -3.35 14.69 3.35
CA LYS A 174 -4.46 15.48 3.93
C LYS A 174 -5.21 14.72 5.01
N ASN A 175 -5.41 13.40 4.85
CA ASN A 175 -6.41 12.68 5.62
C ASN A 175 -5.82 11.68 6.63
N LEU A 176 -4.58 11.18 6.45
CA LEU A 176 -4.02 10.12 7.29
C LEU A 176 -3.88 10.52 8.75
N ILE A 177 -3.26 11.66 9.05
CA ILE A 177 -3.02 12.07 10.44
C ILE A 177 -4.33 12.40 11.17
N PRO A 178 -5.31 13.13 10.57
CA PRO A 178 -6.64 13.26 11.14
C PRO A 178 -7.33 11.91 11.40
N PHE A 179 -7.28 10.99 10.44
CA PHE A 179 -7.84 9.64 10.58
C PHE A 179 -7.21 8.87 11.75
N LEU A 180 -5.88 8.85 11.87
CA LEU A 180 -5.20 8.14 12.95
C LEU A 180 -5.61 8.62 14.34
N LYS A 181 -6.00 9.90 14.50
CA LYS A 181 -6.51 10.43 15.77
C LYS A 181 -7.87 9.84 16.17
N THR A 182 -8.64 9.34 15.21
CA THR A 182 -9.96 8.72 15.45
C THR A 182 -9.87 7.20 15.65
N VAL A 183 -8.73 6.59 15.33
CA VAL A 183 -8.53 5.13 15.51
C VAL A 183 -8.63 4.75 16.99
N GLY A 184 -9.52 3.82 17.30
CA GLY A 184 -9.84 3.41 18.67
C GLY A 184 -11.12 4.01 19.22
N GLU A 185 -11.69 5.01 18.57
CA GLU A 185 -13.07 5.47 18.81
C GLU A 185 -14.08 4.49 18.17
N LYS A 186 -15.38 4.70 18.39
CA LYS A 186 -16.43 3.90 17.75
C LYS A 186 -16.57 4.26 16.26
N ASN A 187 -15.56 3.95 15.46
CA ASN A 187 -15.60 4.16 14.01
C ASN A 187 -16.66 3.24 13.39
N LYS A 188 -17.52 3.79 12.54
CA LYS A 188 -18.47 3.01 11.76
C LYS A 188 -17.73 2.35 10.60
N LEU A 189 -17.37 1.09 10.77
CA LEU A 189 -16.77 0.26 9.72
C LEU A 189 -17.85 -0.12 8.68
N ILE A 190 -17.52 0.02 7.41
CA ILE A 190 -18.38 -0.33 6.28
C ILE A 190 -17.86 -1.64 5.66
N ASN A 191 -18.68 -2.69 5.72
CA ASN A 191 -18.34 -3.94 5.05
C ASN A 191 -18.40 -3.78 3.54
N GLN A 192 -17.38 -4.33 2.86
CA GLN A 192 -17.36 -4.38 1.42
C GLN A 192 -18.41 -5.37 0.88
N LYS A 193 -18.97 -5.08 -0.29
CA LYS A 193 -19.89 -6.00 -1.00
C LYS A 193 -19.08 -6.76 -2.05
N ASP A 194 -18.95 -8.05 -1.89
CA ASP A 194 -18.11 -8.87 -2.80
C ASP A 194 -18.60 -8.87 -4.25
N ARG A 195 -19.93 -8.70 -4.47
CA ARG A 195 -20.49 -8.57 -5.82
C ARG A 195 -19.96 -7.35 -6.60
N ASP A 196 -19.47 -6.32 -5.91
CA ASP A 196 -18.97 -5.08 -6.50
C ASP A 196 -17.42 -5.12 -6.60
N ALA A 197 -16.79 -6.21 -6.13
CA ALA A 197 -15.33 -6.34 -6.11
C ALA A 197 -14.77 -6.59 -7.51
N THR A 198 -13.66 -5.91 -7.82
CA THR A 198 -12.79 -6.23 -8.95
C THR A 198 -11.36 -6.45 -8.46
N PHE A 199 -10.55 -7.13 -9.27
CA PHE A 199 -9.22 -7.54 -8.84
C PHE A 199 -8.13 -6.92 -9.72
N ALA A 200 -7.03 -6.54 -9.08
CA ALA A 200 -5.85 -5.95 -9.68
C ALA A 200 -4.63 -6.86 -9.39
N PRO A 201 -4.48 -7.98 -10.13
CA PRO A 201 -3.32 -8.85 -9.96
C PRO A 201 -2.02 -8.12 -10.29
N LYS A 202 -0.90 -8.66 -9.81
CA LYS A 202 0.42 -8.15 -10.15
C LYS A 202 0.62 -8.10 -11.67
N ILE A 203 1.12 -6.99 -12.18
CA ILE A 203 1.45 -6.82 -13.59
C ILE A 203 2.53 -7.85 -14.00
N SER A 204 2.19 -8.68 -14.96
CA SER A 204 3.11 -9.67 -15.55
C SER A 204 3.81 -9.09 -16.79
N LYS A 205 4.84 -9.79 -17.28
CA LYS A 205 5.57 -9.36 -18.49
C LYS A 205 4.68 -9.31 -19.73
N GLU A 206 3.64 -10.13 -19.79
CA GLU A 206 2.69 -10.15 -20.91
C GLU A 206 1.90 -8.84 -21.01
N PHE A 207 1.62 -8.16 -19.88
CA PHE A 207 0.98 -6.84 -19.87
C PHE A 207 1.85 -5.77 -20.53
N LEU A 208 3.17 -5.91 -20.54
CA LEU A 208 4.08 -4.93 -21.13
C LEU A 208 4.11 -5.00 -22.65
N GLN A 209 3.60 -6.08 -23.26
CA GLN A 209 3.60 -6.24 -24.72
C GLN A 209 2.44 -5.49 -25.35
N ILE A 210 2.73 -4.63 -26.34
CA ILE A 210 1.71 -3.98 -27.18
C ILE A 210 1.37 -4.91 -28.33
N ARG A 211 0.07 -5.20 -28.49
CA ARG A 211 -0.46 -6.08 -29.56
C ARG A 211 -1.11 -5.18 -30.63
N TRP A 212 -0.30 -4.63 -31.51
CA TRP A 212 -0.69 -3.62 -32.50
C TRP A 212 -1.93 -3.97 -33.33
N ASN A 213 -2.21 -5.26 -33.58
CA ASN A 213 -3.35 -5.71 -34.37
C ASN A 213 -4.61 -6.04 -33.52
N GLN A 214 -4.54 -5.86 -32.19
CA GLN A 214 -5.60 -6.27 -31.26
C GLN A 214 -6.03 -5.15 -30.32
N GLU A 215 -5.16 -4.17 -30.09
CA GLU A 215 -5.39 -3.08 -29.13
C GLU A 215 -5.72 -1.79 -29.90
N THR A 216 -6.68 -1.05 -29.42
CA THR A 216 -7.02 0.29 -29.92
C THR A 216 -5.94 1.30 -29.53
N ALA A 217 -5.89 2.44 -30.21
CA ALA A 217 -4.97 3.53 -29.87
C ALA A 217 -5.11 3.97 -28.39
N ASP A 218 -6.33 4.08 -27.89
CA ASP A 218 -6.59 4.46 -26.51
C ASP A 218 -6.08 3.42 -25.50
N GLU A 219 -6.22 2.12 -25.80
CA GLU A 219 -5.67 1.05 -24.96
C GLU A 219 -4.15 1.08 -24.93
N VAL A 220 -3.51 1.34 -26.08
CA VAL A 220 -2.04 1.48 -26.14
C VAL A 220 -1.58 2.69 -25.35
N VAL A 221 -2.25 3.84 -25.45
CA VAL A 221 -1.93 5.05 -24.67
C VAL A 221 -2.06 4.75 -23.16
N ARG A 222 -3.19 4.18 -22.74
CA ARG A 222 -3.37 3.79 -21.32
C ARG A 222 -2.30 2.82 -20.83
N LYS A 223 -1.89 1.88 -21.69
CA LYS A 223 -0.83 0.94 -21.35
C LYS A 223 0.53 1.64 -21.18
N ILE A 224 0.86 2.59 -22.04
CA ILE A 224 2.07 3.41 -21.90
C ILE A 224 2.02 4.24 -20.61
N ASN A 225 0.89 4.88 -20.33
CA ASN A 225 0.72 5.69 -19.13
C ASN A 225 0.80 4.87 -17.84
N ALA A 226 0.22 3.67 -17.83
CA ALA A 226 0.22 2.80 -16.65
C ALA A 226 1.56 2.08 -16.41
N LEU A 227 2.33 1.77 -17.47
CA LEU A 227 3.43 0.80 -17.42
C LEU A 227 4.76 1.32 -17.99
N GLY A 228 4.79 2.51 -18.56
CA GLY A 228 5.97 3.05 -19.27
C GLY A 228 7.20 3.28 -18.36
N SER A 229 7.00 3.31 -17.04
CA SER A 229 8.09 3.42 -16.06
C SER A 229 8.63 2.07 -15.54
N LYS A 230 8.13 0.93 -16.07
CA LYS A 230 8.45 -0.44 -15.59
C LYS A 230 9.41 -1.22 -16.53
#